data_5b11fa8d35680e3cc92b3fa34cee180f
#
_entry.id   5b11fa8d35680e3cc92b3fa34cee180f
#
_cell.length_a   1.000
_cell.length_b   1.000
_cell.length_c   1.000
_cell.angle_alpha   90.00
_cell.angle_beta   90.00
_cell.angle_gamma   90.00
#
_symmetry.space_group_name_H-M   'P 1'
#
loop_
_entity.id
_entity.type
_entity.pdbx_description
1 polymer ?
#
loop_
_entity_poly.entity_id
_entity_poly.type
_entity_poly.pdbx_seq_one_letter_code
_entity_poly.pdbx_strand_id
1 'polypeptide(L)'
;MAYNREFNVWTGTLLGEKVTACSTGIGGPSAAIAMEELHKCGADTFIRTGTCGGIDLNVQSGDIVVATGAIRFEHTSLEYAPIEFPAVADWEITNALVDATKAMGYPLHIGVSSARTAFTASTAPTLPRQL
;
A
#
# COMPACT_ATOMS: atom_id res chain seq x y z
N MET A 1 -12.80 -16.08 -10.86
CA MET A 1 -12.90 -14.62 -11.04
C MET A 1 -14.27 -14.18 -10.57
N ALA A 2 -14.33 -13.19 -9.69
CA ALA A 2 -15.56 -12.59 -9.21
C ALA A 2 -15.47 -11.06 -9.35
N TYR A 3 -16.58 -10.43 -9.68
CA TYR A 3 -16.68 -8.99 -9.83
C TYR A 3 -17.90 -8.49 -9.06
N ASN A 4 -17.70 -7.51 -8.19
CA ASN A 4 -18.77 -6.85 -7.45
C ASN A 4 -18.34 -5.42 -7.10
N ARG A 5 -19.11 -4.43 -7.51
CA ARG A 5 -18.77 -3.00 -7.38
C ARG A 5 -17.42 -2.70 -8.05
N GLU A 6 -16.49 -2.01 -7.35
CA GLU A 6 -15.12 -1.75 -7.80
C GLU A 6 -14.16 -2.94 -7.62
N PHE A 7 -14.62 -4.03 -7.00
CA PHE A 7 -13.78 -5.17 -6.65
C PHE A 7 -13.76 -6.23 -7.75
N ASN A 8 -12.60 -6.42 -8.36
CA ASN A 8 -12.30 -7.56 -9.20
C ASN A 8 -11.42 -8.53 -8.41
N VAL A 9 -11.87 -9.75 -8.25
CA VAL A 9 -11.18 -10.77 -7.44
C VAL A 9 -10.76 -11.95 -8.31
N TRP A 10 -9.48 -12.28 -8.27
CA TRP A 10 -8.88 -13.44 -8.92
C TRP A 10 -8.18 -14.29 -7.88
N THR A 11 -8.49 -15.55 -7.83
CA THR A 11 -7.82 -16.54 -6.97
C THR A 11 -7.08 -17.53 -7.84
N GLY A 12 -5.87 -17.86 -7.47
CA GLY A 12 -5.01 -18.82 -8.15
C GLY A 12 -4.04 -19.47 -7.19
N THR A 13 -3.09 -20.20 -7.76
CA THR A 13 -2.02 -20.84 -6.99
C THR A 13 -0.68 -20.33 -7.52
N LEU A 14 0.20 -19.93 -6.63
CA LEU A 14 1.57 -19.51 -6.91
C LEU A 14 2.51 -20.35 -6.03
N LEU A 15 3.43 -21.06 -6.64
CA LEU A 15 4.39 -21.93 -5.94
C LEU A 15 3.76 -22.93 -4.93
N GLY A 16 2.53 -23.39 -5.23
CA GLY A 16 1.79 -24.31 -4.38
C GLY A 16 0.86 -23.62 -3.36
N GLU A 17 1.03 -22.33 -3.12
CA GLU A 17 0.23 -21.55 -2.18
C GLU A 17 -0.96 -20.85 -2.85
N LYS A 18 -2.07 -20.75 -2.13
CA LYS A 18 -3.26 -20.03 -2.61
C LYS A 18 -3.03 -18.54 -2.52
N VAL A 19 -3.17 -17.85 -3.65
CA VAL A 19 -3.02 -16.40 -3.75
C VAL A 19 -4.30 -15.78 -4.32
N THR A 20 -4.70 -14.67 -3.76
CA THR A 20 -5.83 -13.87 -4.24
C THR A 20 -5.38 -12.46 -4.57
N ALA A 21 -5.65 -12.00 -5.76
CA ALA A 21 -5.50 -10.60 -6.16
C ALA A 21 -6.88 -9.93 -6.18
N CYS A 22 -6.97 -8.74 -5.59
CA CYS A 22 -8.20 -7.97 -5.54
C CYS A 22 -7.93 -6.52 -5.89
N SER A 23 -8.65 -5.97 -6.88
CA SER A 23 -8.65 -4.51 -7.09
C SER A 23 -9.50 -3.84 -6.02
N THR A 24 -9.04 -2.70 -5.50
CA THR A 24 -9.75 -1.98 -4.43
C THR A 24 -10.27 -0.61 -4.87
N GLY A 25 -10.16 -0.27 -6.17
CA GLY A 25 -10.49 1.08 -6.64
C GLY A 25 -9.59 2.14 -6.01
N ILE A 26 -10.15 3.29 -5.73
CA ILE A 26 -9.44 4.45 -5.17
C ILE A 26 -9.98 4.80 -3.79
N GLY A 27 -9.05 4.99 -2.85
CA GLY A 27 -9.34 5.53 -1.53
C GLY A 27 -9.33 4.52 -0.39
N GLY A 28 -9.11 5.05 0.81
CA GLY A 28 -9.04 4.28 2.05
C GLY A 28 -10.30 3.48 2.35
N PRO A 29 -11.51 4.07 2.26
CA PRO A 29 -12.76 3.36 2.56
C PRO A 29 -12.95 2.10 1.72
N SER A 30 -12.69 2.18 0.42
CA SER A 30 -12.81 1.02 -0.48
C SER A 30 -11.77 -0.06 -0.16
N ALA A 31 -10.52 0.34 0.10
CA ALA A 31 -9.47 -0.59 0.52
C ALA A 31 -9.81 -1.28 1.85
N ALA A 32 -10.34 -0.54 2.83
CA ALA A 32 -10.76 -1.06 4.12
C ALA A 32 -11.86 -2.14 3.97
N ILE A 33 -12.89 -1.87 3.17
CA ILE A 33 -13.96 -2.86 2.88
C ILE A 33 -13.35 -4.14 2.29
N ALA A 34 -12.47 -4.01 1.30
CA ALA A 34 -11.84 -5.17 0.68
C ALA A 34 -11.04 -6.00 1.68
N MET A 35 -10.25 -5.36 2.54
CA MET A 35 -9.43 -6.05 3.56
C MET A 35 -10.31 -6.79 4.57
N GLU A 36 -11.37 -6.14 5.08
CA GLU A 36 -12.32 -6.73 6.01
C GLU A 36 -13.03 -7.97 5.41
N GLU A 37 -13.51 -7.84 4.17
CA GLU A 37 -14.20 -8.95 3.51
C GLU A 37 -13.25 -10.09 3.15
N LEU A 38 -12.05 -9.80 2.67
CA LEU A 38 -11.04 -10.82 2.36
C LEU A 38 -10.57 -11.53 3.64
N HIS A 39 -10.42 -10.81 4.75
CA HIS A 39 -10.10 -11.42 6.05
C HIS A 39 -11.18 -12.41 6.49
N LYS A 40 -12.46 -12.04 6.38
CA LYS A 40 -13.59 -12.96 6.65
C LYS A 40 -13.61 -14.19 5.73
N CYS A 41 -13.03 -14.07 4.54
CA CYS A 41 -12.84 -15.17 3.60
C CYS A 41 -11.58 -16.03 3.89
N GLY A 42 -10.84 -15.71 4.95
CA GLY A 42 -9.66 -16.46 5.41
C GLY A 42 -8.31 -15.93 4.94
N ALA A 43 -8.26 -14.72 4.40
CA ALA A 43 -6.97 -14.06 4.13
C ALA A 43 -6.36 -13.57 5.44
N ASP A 44 -5.08 -13.85 5.66
CA ASP A 44 -4.32 -13.46 6.86
C ASP A 44 -3.12 -12.56 6.54
N THR A 45 -2.69 -12.57 5.30
CA THR A 45 -1.53 -11.83 4.82
C THR A 45 -1.93 -10.91 3.68
N PHE A 46 -1.60 -9.61 3.80
CA PHE A 46 -1.98 -8.58 2.85
C PHE A 46 -0.77 -7.82 2.33
N ILE A 47 -0.62 -7.77 1.02
CA ILE A 47 0.38 -6.96 0.32
C ILE A 47 -0.37 -5.98 -0.59
N ARG A 48 -0.28 -4.69 -0.30
CA ARG A 48 -0.84 -3.67 -1.16
C ARG A 48 0.18 -3.25 -2.21
N THR A 49 -0.21 -3.31 -3.46
CA THR A 49 0.57 -2.77 -4.58
C THR A 49 -0.15 -1.59 -5.21
N GLY A 50 0.61 -0.64 -5.74
CA GLY A 50 0.04 0.52 -6.42
C GLY A 50 1.14 1.50 -6.84
N THR A 51 0.74 2.57 -7.50
CA THR A 51 1.65 3.65 -7.86
C THR A 51 1.72 4.71 -6.76
N CYS A 52 2.85 5.37 -6.63
CA CYS A 52 3.05 6.49 -5.72
C CYS A 52 3.87 7.59 -6.40
N GLY A 53 3.82 8.80 -5.85
CA GLY A 53 4.72 9.89 -6.22
C GLY A 53 5.98 9.87 -5.36
N GLY A 54 7.15 9.99 -5.95
CA GLY A 54 8.40 10.18 -5.21
C GLY A 54 8.43 11.59 -4.59
N ILE A 55 8.70 11.66 -3.28
CA ILE A 55 8.95 12.92 -2.58
C ILE A 55 10.44 13.23 -2.59
N ASP A 56 11.26 12.21 -2.39
CA ASP A 56 12.71 12.30 -2.50
C ASP A 56 13.13 12.43 -3.97
N LEU A 57 14.07 13.35 -4.23
CA LEU A 57 14.56 13.61 -5.59
C LEU A 57 15.34 12.44 -6.21
N ASN A 58 15.79 11.50 -5.41
CA ASN A 58 16.48 10.30 -5.88
C ASN A 58 15.50 9.22 -6.35
N VAL A 59 14.20 9.32 -6.03
CA VAL A 59 13.17 8.39 -6.50
C VAL A 59 12.74 8.77 -7.90
N GLN A 60 12.99 7.89 -8.87
CA GLN A 60 12.66 8.11 -10.26
C GLN A 60 11.45 7.29 -10.70
N SER A 61 10.88 7.65 -11.85
CA SER A 61 9.77 6.88 -12.43
C SER A 61 10.23 5.49 -12.82
N GLY A 62 9.54 4.48 -12.34
CA GLY A 62 9.88 3.07 -12.55
C GLY A 62 10.62 2.40 -11.40
N ASP A 63 11.06 3.18 -10.42
CA ASP A 63 11.68 2.63 -9.21
C ASP A 63 10.63 1.95 -8.32
N ILE A 64 11.07 0.95 -7.57
CA ILE A 64 10.25 0.26 -6.59
C ILE A 64 10.45 0.91 -5.21
N VAL A 65 9.34 1.19 -4.55
CA VAL A 65 9.35 1.69 -3.16
C VAL A 65 8.71 0.66 -2.26
N VAL A 66 9.45 0.18 -1.27
CA VAL A 66 8.94 -0.68 -0.20
C VAL A 66 8.70 0.19 1.04
N ALA A 67 7.43 0.35 1.41
CA ALA A 67 7.04 1.17 2.55
C ALA A 67 7.23 0.40 3.87
N THR A 68 7.96 1.01 4.82
CA THR A 68 8.12 0.49 6.19
C THR A 68 7.05 1.01 7.15
N GLY A 69 6.34 2.04 6.74
CA GLY A 69 5.26 2.64 7.49
C GLY A 69 4.57 3.72 6.68
N ALA A 70 3.53 4.32 7.25
CA ALA A 70 2.74 5.35 6.60
C ALA A 70 2.42 6.53 7.54
N ILE A 71 2.53 7.75 7.02
CA ILE A 71 1.96 8.94 7.66
C ILE A 71 0.47 8.98 7.32
N ARG A 72 -0.38 9.03 8.33
CA ARG A 72 -1.84 8.88 8.23
C ARG A 72 -2.53 10.24 8.09
N PHE A 73 -2.46 10.84 6.88
CA PHE A 73 -3.14 12.11 6.57
C PHE A 73 -4.55 11.91 5.98
N GLU A 74 -5.13 10.74 6.18
CA GLU A 74 -6.48 10.40 5.77
C GLU A 74 -7.31 9.98 6.99
N HIS A 75 -8.63 9.93 6.85
CA HIS A 75 -9.51 9.71 7.99
C HIS A 75 -9.86 8.24 8.22
N THR A 76 -9.86 7.41 7.18
CA THR A 76 -10.31 6.01 7.28
C THR A 76 -9.53 5.22 8.32
N SER A 77 -8.21 5.39 8.38
CA SER A 77 -7.38 4.67 9.35
C SER A 77 -7.61 5.13 10.80
N LEU A 78 -8.16 6.34 11.01
CA LEU A 78 -8.48 6.83 12.34
C LEU A 78 -9.73 6.16 12.93
N GLU A 79 -10.60 5.60 12.09
CA GLU A 79 -11.74 4.79 12.53
C GLU A 79 -11.30 3.43 13.10
N TYR A 80 -10.10 2.97 12.76
CA TYR A 80 -9.54 1.70 13.22
C TYR A 80 -8.63 1.84 14.45
N ALA A 81 -7.85 2.91 14.50
CA ALA A 81 -6.89 3.13 15.57
C ALA A 81 -6.59 4.63 15.78
N PRO A 82 -6.31 5.08 17.01
CA PRO A 82 -5.97 6.47 17.28
C PRO A 82 -4.70 6.89 16.52
N ILE A 83 -4.51 8.20 16.35
CA ILE A 83 -3.39 8.72 15.53
C ILE A 83 -2.02 8.35 16.11
N GLU A 84 -1.93 8.14 17.41
CA GLU A 84 -0.74 7.75 18.13
C GLU A 84 -0.31 6.30 17.86
N PHE A 85 -1.25 5.48 17.36
CA PHE A 85 -0.94 4.09 17.00
C PHE A 85 -0.10 4.10 15.71
N PRO A 86 1.12 3.53 15.73
CA PRO A 86 2.01 3.60 14.59
C PRO A 86 1.51 2.73 13.42
N ALA A 87 1.45 3.33 12.24
CA ALA A 87 1.14 2.62 10.99
C ALA A 87 2.43 2.05 10.39
N VAL A 88 2.92 0.98 10.97
CA VAL A 88 4.13 0.25 10.53
C VAL A 88 3.76 -0.99 9.74
N ALA A 89 4.57 -1.33 8.75
CA ALA A 89 4.42 -2.55 7.99
C ALA A 89 4.95 -3.76 8.79
N ASP A 90 4.44 -4.94 8.44
CA ASP A 90 4.98 -6.18 8.98
C ASP A 90 6.45 -6.36 8.59
N TRP A 91 7.29 -6.74 9.55
CA TRP A 91 8.73 -6.82 9.36
C TRP A 91 9.16 -7.95 8.41
N GLU A 92 8.56 -9.11 8.54
CA GLU A 92 8.94 -10.29 7.73
C GLU A 92 8.53 -10.09 6.27
N ILE A 93 7.31 -9.58 6.05
CA ILE A 93 6.81 -9.28 4.70
C ILE A 93 7.62 -8.14 4.06
N THR A 94 7.96 -7.11 4.83
CA THR A 94 8.80 -6.00 4.34
C THR A 94 10.15 -6.51 3.86
N ASN A 95 10.84 -7.34 4.65
CA ASN A 95 12.11 -7.94 4.26
C ASN A 95 11.97 -8.83 3.03
N ALA A 96 10.94 -9.65 2.96
CA ALA A 96 10.70 -10.49 1.79
C ALA A 96 10.50 -9.67 0.50
N LEU A 97 9.78 -8.55 0.57
CA LEU A 97 9.60 -7.64 -0.56
C LEU A 97 10.91 -6.95 -0.97
N VAL A 98 11.71 -6.54 0.00
CA VAL A 98 13.05 -5.96 -0.24
C VAL A 98 13.96 -6.96 -0.95
N ASP A 99 14.03 -8.19 -0.46
CA ASP A 99 14.88 -9.22 -1.03
C ASP A 99 14.42 -9.65 -2.43
N ALA A 100 13.12 -9.78 -2.63
CA ALA A 100 12.54 -10.07 -3.94
C ALA A 100 12.86 -8.94 -4.96
N THR A 101 12.74 -7.69 -4.55
CA THR A 101 13.05 -6.54 -5.42
C THR A 101 14.53 -6.51 -5.80
N LYS A 102 15.42 -6.75 -4.84
CA LYS A 102 16.87 -6.85 -5.11
C LYS A 102 17.20 -8.00 -6.06
N ALA A 103 16.57 -9.16 -5.85
CA ALA A 103 16.80 -10.33 -6.71
C ALA A 103 16.34 -10.10 -8.16
N MET A 104 15.33 -9.26 -8.36
CA MET A 104 14.86 -8.85 -9.69
C MET A 104 15.72 -7.76 -10.35
N GLY A 105 16.63 -7.13 -9.61
CA GLY A 105 17.54 -6.10 -10.11
C GLY A 105 16.88 -4.74 -10.35
N TYR A 106 15.72 -4.46 -9.76
CA TYR A 106 15.08 -3.14 -9.84
C TYR A 106 15.72 -2.15 -8.86
N PRO A 107 15.78 -0.86 -9.22
CA PRO A 107 16.09 0.19 -8.24
C PRO A 107 15.10 0.17 -7.09
N LEU A 108 15.60 0.19 -5.87
CA LEU A 108 14.83 0.00 -4.66
C LEU A 108 15.03 1.17 -3.69
N HIS A 109 13.93 1.71 -3.23
CA HIS A 109 13.88 2.66 -2.12
C HIS A 109 13.08 2.07 -0.96
N ILE A 110 13.54 2.31 0.25
CA ILE A 110 12.90 1.83 1.48
C ILE A 110 12.63 3.04 2.36
N GLY A 111 11.40 3.20 2.82
CA GLY A 111 11.08 4.36 3.65
C GLY A 111 9.63 4.47 4.02
N VAL A 112 9.28 5.62 4.58
CA VAL A 112 7.91 5.93 5.02
C VAL A 112 7.13 6.55 3.87
N SER A 113 5.92 6.05 3.64
CA SER A 113 4.98 6.64 2.69
C SER A 113 4.03 7.63 3.37
N SER A 114 3.30 8.41 2.58
CA SER A 114 2.27 9.31 3.07
C SER A 114 0.93 8.94 2.43
N ALA A 115 -0.03 8.54 3.24
CA ALA A 115 -1.40 8.28 2.81
C ALA A 115 -2.23 9.56 2.94
N ARG A 116 -2.86 10.01 1.83
CA ARG A 116 -3.64 11.25 1.79
C ARG A 116 -4.99 11.02 1.13
N THR A 117 -5.99 11.77 1.54
CA THR A 117 -7.31 11.76 0.92
C THR A 117 -7.31 12.40 -0.47
N ALA A 118 -6.50 13.45 -0.67
CA ALA A 118 -6.39 14.16 -1.94
C ALA A 118 -5.02 13.92 -2.58
N PHE A 119 -5.00 13.18 -3.68
CA PHE A 119 -3.77 12.84 -4.40
C PHE A 119 -3.05 14.07 -4.97
N THR A 120 -3.80 15.05 -5.45
CA THR A 120 -3.27 16.27 -6.09
C THR A 120 -2.90 17.38 -5.10
N ALA A 121 -3.25 17.29 -3.82
CA ALA A 121 -2.95 18.33 -2.83
C ALA A 121 -1.45 18.49 -2.55
N SER A 122 -0.62 17.54 -2.95
CA SER A 122 0.85 17.63 -2.82
C SER A 122 1.53 18.54 -3.85
N THR A 123 0.80 18.98 -4.89
CA THR A 123 1.32 19.84 -5.95
C THR A 123 0.97 21.31 -5.76
N ALA A 124 0.29 21.68 -4.67
CA ALA A 124 0.02 23.07 -4.37
C ALA A 124 1.34 23.83 -4.06
N PRO A 125 1.66 24.91 -4.78
CA PRO A 125 2.97 25.59 -4.66
C PRO A 125 3.16 26.38 -3.36
N THR A 126 2.23 26.31 -2.41
CA THR A 126 2.14 27.19 -1.25
C THR A 126 2.42 26.57 0.11
N LEU A 127 2.74 25.28 0.17
CA LEU A 127 3.22 24.70 1.43
C LEU A 127 4.75 24.63 1.40
N PRO A 128 5.45 25.24 2.37
CA PRO A 128 6.88 25.07 2.48
C PRO A 128 7.19 23.59 2.64
N ARG A 129 8.13 23.10 1.83
CA ARG A 129 8.70 21.75 1.97
C ARG A 129 9.45 21.69 3.30
N GLN A 130 8.72 21.41 4.36
CA GLN A 130 9.32 21.05 5.65
C GLN A 130 8.87 19.62 5.95
N LEU A 131 9.72 18.73 5.58
CA LEU A 131 10.13 17.50 6.26
C LEU A 131 11.20 16.83 5.42
#